data_daf06eaf3e7b2c116189eab705858bb2
#
_entry.id   daf06eaf3e7b2c116189eab705858bb2
#
_cell.length_a   1.000
_cell.length_b   1.000
_cell.length_c   1.000
_cell.angle_alpha   90.00
_cell.angle_beta   90.00
_cell.angle_gamma   90.00
#
_symmetry.space_group_name_H-M   'P 1'
#
loop_
_entity.id
_entity.type
_entity.pdbx_description
1 polymer ?
#
loop_
_entity_poly.entity_id
_entity_poly.type
_entity_poly.pdbx_seq_one_letter_code
_entity_poly.pdbx_strand_id
1 'polypeptide(L)'
;YFGEPVYVYSLKDGIEDGFLAPFKVINITTDIGDGWRPRKGQLDIYGHEIPDRIYNNRDYDYNIIIEDRIVQVAKEITDYLKATDRMSKTIVFCATEDAALRMRNELARQNPDMMQKYPDYVVRITGNDTFGKDKLDYFISVGSKTPVIATTSKLLSTGADCKMTKLIVLDEWINSMTEFKQIIGRGTRIREKDGKTHFIVMDIRGVTALFADPDWDGPIEIDEDYGREKRGPCPPGPKPNPDPDPVDPPYPPEEKPIVDENGCRVRIINKTVSVYDTNGKLLRQESIVDYTKTNIIVSQTA
;
A
#
# COMPACT_ATOMS: atom_id res chain seq x y z
N TYR A 1 6.02 5.20 34.27
CA TYR A 1 6.90 4.04 34.22
C TYR A 1 6.04 2.80 34.20
N PHE A 2 5.74 2.34 33.02
CA PHE A 2 5.03 1.10 32.83
C PHE A 2 6.06 0.05 32.54
N GLY A 3 6.71 -0.63 33.39
CA GLY A 3 7.70 -1.70 33.14
C GLY A 3 7.47 -2.55 31.89
N GLU A 4 8.00 -3.73 31.83
CA GLU A 4 7.68 -4.71 30.78
C GLU A 4 6.16 -4.91 30.71
N PRO A 5 5.56 -5.03 29.49
CA PRO A 5 4.15 -5.27 29.34
C PRO A 5 3.73 -6.53 30.11
N VAL A 6 2.65 -6.44 30.87
CA VAL A 6 2.11 -7.57 31.63
C VAL A 6 1.54 -8.65 30.70
N TYR A 7 1.12 -8.25 29.50
CA TYR A 7 0.59 -9.14 28.46
C TYR A 7 0.79 -8.52 27.09
N VAL A 8 1.19 -9.33 26.13
CA VAL A 8 1.32 -8.97 24.72
C VAL A 8 0.32 -9.79 23.93
N TYR A 9 -0.56 -9.14 23.19
CA TYR A 9 -1.50 -9.78 22.28
C TYR A 9 -1.18 -9.31 20.86
N SER A 10 -0.53 -10.18 20.12
CA SER A 10 -0.02 -9.86 18.80
C SER A 10 -1.11 -9.91 17.71
N LEU A 11 -0.82 -9.37 16.53
CA LEU A 11 -1.71 -9.52 15.37
C LEU A 11 -1.89 -11.00 15.00
N LYS A 12 -0.84 -11.80 15.17
CA LYS A 12 -0.84 -13.25 14.99
C LYS A 12 -1.83 -13.91 15.93
N ASP A 13 -1.74 -13.64 17.23
CA ASP A 13 -2.66 -14.21 18.23
C ASP A 13 -4.11 -13.86 17.88
N GLY A 14 -4.35 -12.61 17.44
CA GLY A 14 -5.69 -12.17 17.03
C GLY A 14 -6.23 -12.87 15.79
N ILE A 15 -5.37 -13.31 14.86
CA ILE A 15 -5.75 -14.11 13.69
C ILE A 15 -5.98 -15.57 14.11
N GLU A 16 -5.11 -16.16 14.93
CA GLU A 16 -5.24 -17.53 15.43
C GLU A 16 -6.52 -17.73 16.27
N ASP A 17 -6.83 -16.76 17.12
CA ASP A 17 -8.04 -16.76 17.94
C ASP A 17 -9.31 -16.43 17.14
N GLY A 18 -9.19 -16.11 15.85
CA GLY A 18 -10.31 -15.79 14.97
C GLY A 18 -10.93 -14.41 15.18
N PHE A 19 -10.29 -13.52 15.92
CA PHE A 19 -10.74 -12.13 16.10
C PHE A 19 -10.34 -11.22 14.95
N LEU A 20 -9.26 -11.55 14.22
CA LEU A 20 -8.76 -10.79 13.11
C LEU A 20 -8.78 -11.59 11.81
N ALA A 21 -9.09 -10.91 10.71
CA ALA A 21 -9.16 -11.51 9.38
C ALA A 21 -7.74 -11.89 8.89
N PRO A 22 -7.53 -13.12 8.41
CA PRO A 22 -6.31 -13.50 7.72
C PRO A 22 -6.20 -12.77 6.38
N PHE A 23 -4.98 -12.70 5.84
CA PHE A 23 -4.75 -12.07 4.54
C PHE A 23 -3.85 -12.91 3.64
N LYS A 24 -3.93 -12.61 2.35
CA LYS A 24 -3.04 -13.15 1.31
C LYS A 24 -2.33 -12.00 0.63
N VAL A 25 -1.10 -12.22 0.23
CA VAL A 25 -0.29 -11.21 -0.45
C VAL A 25 -0.19 -11.55 -1.93
N ILE A 26 -0.53 -10.58 -2.78
CA ILE A 26 -0.28 -10.62 -4.22
C ILE A 26 0.88 -9.68 -4.49
N ASN A 27 2.04 -10.24 -4.81
CA ASN A 27 3.22 -9.46 -5.19
C ASN A 27 3.19 -9.20 -6.70
N ILE A 28 3.32 -7.94 -7.08
CA ILE A 28 3.39 -7.50 -8.48
C ILE A 28 4.76 -6.87 -8.72
N THR A 29 5.54 -7.50 -9.58
CA THR A 29 6.88 -7.02 -9.92
C THR A 29 6.87 -6.40 -11.31
N THR A 30 7.41 -5.19 -11.40
CA THR A 30 7.61 -4.49 -12.67
C THR A 30 9.05 -4.64 -13.14
N ASP A 31 9.28 -4.49 -14.46
CA ASP A 31 10.61 -4.53 -15.06
C ASP A 31 11.53 -3.36 -14.64
N ILE A 32 10.95 -2.33 -14.04
CA ILE A 32 11.70 -1.19 -13.49
C ILE A 32 11.86 -1.25 -11.96
N GLY A 33 11.30 -2.26 -11.29
CA GLY A 33 11.27 -2.36 -9.82
C GLY A 33 12.65 -2.35 -9.18
N ASP A 34 13.59 -3.09 -9.76
CA ASP A 34 14.98 -3.19 -9.30
C ASP A 34 15.84 -2.00 -9.74
N GLY A 35 15.41 -1.26 -10.75
CA GLY A 35 16.07 -0.05 -11.19
C GLY A 35 15.80 0.31 -12.65
N TRP A 36 15.56 1.59 -12.88
CA TRP A 36 15.49 2.20 -14.19
C TRP A 36 16.50 3.36 -14.26
N ARG A 37 17.13 3.52 -15.43
CA ARG A 37 18.07 4.60 -15.68
C ARG A 37 17.69 5.32 -16.96
N PRO A 38 17.61 6.68 -16.94
CA PRO A 38 17.35 7.45 -18.13
C PRO A 38 18.48 7.25 -19.17
N ARG A 39 18.15 7.41 -20.44
CA ARG A 39 19.18 7.53 -21.49
C ARG A 39 19.93 8.84 -21.29
N LYS A 40 21.22 8.86 -21.67
CA LYS A 40 22.03 10.09 -21.57
C LYS A 40 21.34 11.24 -22.31
N GLY A 41 21.12 12.35 -21.60
CA GLY A 41 20.44 13.53 -22.13
C GLY A 41 18.93 13.35 -22.32
N GLN A 42 18.32 12.35 -21.70
CA GLN A 42 16.87 12.17 -21.74
C GLN A 42 16.18 13.33 -21.02
N LEU A 43 15.17 13.90 -21.68
CA LEU A 43 14.38 14.99 -21.13
C LEU A 43 13.10 14.44 -20.51
N ASP A 44 12.59 15.14 -19.49
CA ASP A 44 11.26 14.96 -18.93
C ASP A 44 10.20 15.65 -19.81
N ILE A 45 8.91 15.56 -19.41
CA ILE A 45 7.80 16.17 -20.16
C ILE A 45 7.90 17.72 -20.23
N TYR A 46 8.69 18.35 -19.38
CA TYR A 46 8.89 19.80 -19.36
C TYR A 46 10.12 20.23 -20.16
N GLY A 47 10.89 19.27 -20.68
CA GLY A 47 12.13 19.54 -21.44
C GLY A 47 13.37 19.71 -20.56
N HIS A 48 13.30 19.34 -19.27
CA HIS A 48 14.46 19.33 -18.38
C HIS A 48 15.19 17.99 -18.46
N GLU A 49 16.52 18.02 -18.41
CA GLU A 49 17.32 16.80 -18.41
C GLU A 49 17.13 16.03 -17.11
N ILE A 50 16.75 14.73 -17.24
CA ILE A 50 16.57 13.84 -16.11
C ILE A 50 17.96 13.49 -15.54
N PRO A 51 18.21 13.64 -14.24
CA PRO A 51 19.49 13.28 -13.63
C PRO A 51 19.90 11.85 -13.93
N ASP A 52 21.13 11.64 -14.40
CA ASP A 52 21.69 10.36 -14.81
C ASP A 52 22.05 9.51 -13.58
N ARG A 53 21.07 8.80 -13.03
CA ARG A 53 21.21 7.84 -11.93
C ARG A 53 20.23 6.68 -12.10
N ILE A 54 20.39 5.65 -11.27
CA ILE A 54 19.42 4.56 -11.19
C ILE A 54 18.28 4.99 -10.23
N TYR A 55 17.04 4.84 -10.68
CA TYR A 55 15.84 5.04 -9.90
C TYR A 55 15.17 3.68 -9.67
N ASN A 56 14.73 3.42 -8.46
CA ASN A 56 14.09 2.15 -8.06
C ASN A 56 12.79 2.38 -7.31
N ASN A 57 12.21 1.33 -6.73
CA ASN A 57 10.95 1.38 -6.00
C ASN A 57 10.89 2.40 -4.86
N ARG A 58 12.03 2.84 -4.31
CA ARG A 58 12.11 3.90 -3.27
C ARG A 58 12.03 5.30 -3.86
N ASP A 59 12.42 5.46 -5.13
CA ASP A 59 12.49 6.76 -5.80
C ASP A 59 11.18 7.16 -6.46
N TYR A 60 10.40 6.16 -6.93
CA TYR A 60 9.17 6.45 -7.69
C TYR A 60 8.16 7.21 -6.84
N ASP A 61 7.62 8.27 -7.43
CA ASP A 61 6.69 9.25 -6.86
C ASP A 61 7.31 10.20 -5.83
N TYR A 62 8.50 9.89 -5.28
CA TYR A 62 9.27 10.80 -4.42
C TYR A 62 10.24 11.66 -5.22
N ASN A 63 11.09 11.03 -6.03
CA ASN A 63 12.18 11.68 -6.77
C ASN A 63 11.94 11.74 -8.28
N ILE A 64 11.09 10.87 -8.80
CA ILE A 64 10.72 10.79 -10.22
C ILE A 64 9.31 10.21 -10.36
N ILE A 65 8.58 10.70 -11.34
CA ILE A 65 7.26 10.17 -11.69
C ILE A 65 7.37 9.46 -13.04
N ILE A 66 6.97 8.19 -13.10
CA ILE A 66 6.86 7.43 -14.34
C ILE A 66 5.38 7.17 -14.59
N GLU A 67 4.79 7.89 -15.56
CA GLU A 67 3.35 7.87 -15.80
C GLU A 67 2.85 6.48 -16.18
N ASP A 68 3.57 5.76 -17.05
CA ASP A 68 3.17 4.41 -17.46
C ASP A 68 3.14 3.43 -16.28
N ARG A 69 3.98 3.62 -15.25
CA ARG A 69 3.92 2.83 -14.02
C ARG A 69 2.56 2.99 -13.33
N ILE A 70 2.07 4.21 -13.20
CA ILE A 70 0.77 4.51 -12.58
C ILE A 70 -0.35 3.86 -13.37
N VAL A 71 -0.27 3.92 -14.72
CA VAL A 71 -1.23 3.28 -15.64
C VAL A 71 -1.26 1.76 -15.42
N GLN A 72 -0.09 1.10 -15.36
CA GLN A 72 -0.01 -0.34 -15.17
C GLN A 72 -0.54 -0.76 -13.79
N VAL A 73 -0.20 -0.04 -12.73
CA VAL A 73 -0.71 -0.32 -11.37
C VAL A 73 -2.22 -0.15 -11.30
N ALA A 74 -2.77 0.94 -11.83
CA ALA A 74 -4.21 1.16 -11.86
C ALA A 74 -4.93 0.07 -12.67
N LYS A 75 -4.32 -0.41 -13.76
CA LYS A 75 -4.83 -1.52 -14.56
C LYS A 75 -4.89 -2.80 -13.75
N GLU A 76 -3.85 -3.14 -13.00
CA GLU A 76 -3.83 -4.34 -12.18
C GLU A 76 -4.90 -4.32 -11.08
N ILE A 77 -5.08 -3.19 -10.40
CA ILE A 77 -6.15 -3.00 -9.41
C ILE A 77 -7.51 -3.19 -10.08
N THR A 78 -7.72 -2.56 -11.23
CA THR A 78 -8.98 -2.65 -11.98
C THR A 78 -9.28 -4.06 -12.46
N ASP A 79 -8.29 -4.76 -13.01
CA ASP A 79 -8.43 -6.12 -13.52
C ASP A 79 -8.71 -7.10 -12.37
N TYR A 80 -8.04 -6.93 -11.22
CA TYR A 80 -8.31 -7.71 -10.01
C TYR A 80 -9.77 -7.52 -9.54
N LEU A 81 -10.24 -6.27 -9.44
CA LEU A 81 -11.62 -5.98 -9.02
C LEU A 81 -12.66 -6.49 -10.02
N LYS A 82 -12.37 -6.43 -11.34
CA LYS A 82 -13.23 -7.01 -12.37
C LYS A 82 -13.31 -8.53 -12.28
N ALA A 83 -12.22 -9.18 -11.93
CA ALA A 83 -12.14 -10.63 -11.79
C ALA A 83 -12.78 -11.15 -10.50
N THR A 84 -12.92 -10.33 -9.47
CA THR A 84 -13.44 -10.71 -8.15
C THR A 84 -14.76 -10.02 -7.84
N ASP A 85 -14.71 -8.84 -7.25
CA ASP A 85 -15.89 -8.04 -6.90
C ASP A 85 -15.57 -6.55 -7.04
N ARG A 86 -16.20 -5.89 -8.02
CA ARG A 86 -16.02 -4.47 -8.31
C ARG A 86 -16.48 -3.53 -7.20
N MET A 87 -17.24 -4.04 -6.24
CA MET A 87 -17.72 -3.26 -5.08
C MET A 87 -16.89 -3.54 -3.82
N SER A 88 -15.80 -4.30 -3.92
CA SER A 88 -14.89 -4.53 -2.81
C SER A 88 -14.20 -3.25 -2.37
N LYS A 89 -14.44 -2.84 -1.11
CA LYS A 89 -13.79 -1.66 -0.53
C LYS A 89 -12.27 -1.83 -0.59
N THR A 90 -11.62 -0.86 -1.21
CA THR A 90 -10.18 -0.88 -1.53
C THR A 90 -9.50 0.37 -1.02
N ILE A 91 -8.36 0.22 -0.35
CA ILE A 91 -7.48 1.34 0.01
C ILE A 91 -6.20 1.21 -0.81
N VAL A 92 -5.82 2.28 -1.50
CA VAL A 92 -4.55 2.37 -2.24
C VAL A 92 -3.66 3.37 -1.52
N PHE A 93 -2.63 2.87 -0.85
CA PHE A 93 -1.61 3.68 -0.19
C PHE A 93 -0.58 4.12 -1.21
N CYS A 94 -0.43 5.42 -1.37
CA CYS A 94 0.43 6.08 -2.35
C CYS A 94 1.52 6.89 -1.65
N ALA A 95 2.67 7.02 -2.27
CA ALA A 95 3.85 7.67 -1.72
C ALA A 95 3.63 9.13 -1.28
N THR A 96 2.84 9.89 -2.06
CA THR A 96 2.57 11.32 -1.81
C THR A 96 1.10 11.65 -2.12
N GLU A 97 0.63 12.82 -1.70
CA GLU A 97 -0.72 13.31 -2.03
C GLU A 97 -0.91 13.51 -3.55
N ASP A 98 0.15 13.93 -4.25
CA ASP A 98 0.15 14.04 -5.72
C ASP A 98 0.04 12.65 -6.38
N ALA A 99 0.81 11.67 -5.90
CA ALA A 99 0.70 10.28 -6.36
C ALA A 99 -0.71 9.72 -6.12
N ALA A 100 -1.33 10.02 -4.96
CA ALA A 100 -2.70 9.63 -4.67
C ALA A 100 -3.72 10.27 -5.63
N LEU A 101 -3.49 11.53 -6.03
CA LEU A 101 -4.32 12.21 -7.02
C LEU A 101 -4.17 11.59 -8.41
N ARG A 102 -2.93 11.33 -8.86
CA ARG A 102 -2.65 10.69 -10.16
C ARG A 102 -3.26 9.30 -10.23
N MET A 103 -3.07 8.50 -9.20
CA MET A 103 -3.67 7.15 -9.08
C MET A 103 -5.20 7.22 -9.09
N ARG A 104 -5.81 8.14 -8.35
CA ARG A 104 -7.26 8.35 -8.37
C ARG A 104 -7.76 8.66 -9.78
N ASN A 105 -7.09 9.57 -10.49
CA ASN A 105 -7.50 9.98 -11.83
C ASN A 105 -7.37 8.81 -12.82
N GLU A 106 -6.29 8.05 -12.73
CA GLU A 106 -6.07 6.90 -13.60
C GLU A 106 -7.08 5.77 -13.32
N LEU A 107 -7.35 5.44 -12.05
CA LEU A 107 -8.38 4.47 -11.67
C LEU A 107 -9.78 4.89 -12.17
N ALA A 108 -10.11 6.19 -12.08
CA ALA A 108 -11.36 6.72 -12.61
C ALA A 108 -11.43 6.58 -14.15
N ARG A 109 -10.31 6.84 -14.85
CA ARG A 109 -10.21 6.69 -16.30
C ARG A 109 -10.40 5.24 -16.75
N GLN A 110 -9.92 4.27 -15.97
CA GLN A 110 -10.03 2.84 -16.30
C GLN A 110 -11.36 2.19 -15.88
N ASN A 111 -12.17 2.90 -15.10
CA ASN A 111 -13.48 2.44 -14.64
C ASN A 111 -14.62 3.42 -15.03
N PRO A 112 -14.75 3.82 -16.30
CA PRO A 112 -15.71 4.86 -16.71
C PRO A 112 -17.16 4.43 -16.47
N ASP A 113 -17.48 3.16 -16.65
CA ASP A 113 -18.79 2.57 -16.39
C ASP A 113 -19.18 2.68 -14.90
N MET A 114 -18.23 2.44 -14.01
CA MET A 114 -18.48 2.57 -12.57
C MET A 114 -18.53 4.02 -12.12
N MET A 115 -17.69 4.89 -12.70
CA MET A 115 -17.76 6.33 -12.43
C MET A 115 -19.05 6.97 -12.93
N GLN A 116 -19.59 6.51 -14.05
CA GLN A 116 -20.90 6.94 -14.55
C GLN A 116 -22.04 6.52 -13.61
N LYS A 117 -22.00 5.28 -13.11
CA LYS A 117 -23.01 4.73 -12.22
C LYS A 117 -22.89 5.27 -10.80
N TYR A 118 -21.68 5.49 -10.33
CA TYR A 118 -21.33 5.94 -8.99
C TYR A 118 -20.26 7.03 -9.09
N PRO A 119 -20.62 8.32 -9.11
CA PRO A 119 -19.65 9.41 -9.24
C PRO A 119 -18.52 9.41 -8.21
N ASP A 120 -18.79 8.84 -7.02
CA ASP A 120 -17.84 8.68 -5.92
C ASP A 120 -17.22 7.26 -5.85
N TYR A 121 -17.20 6.52 -6.98
CA TYR A 121 -16.62 5.17 -7.00
C TYR A 121 -15.15 5.18 -6.60
N VAL A 122 -14.37 6.13 -7.13
CA VAL A 122 -12.97 6.37 -6.78
C VAL A 122 -12.83 7.77 -6.19
N VAL A 123 -12.31 7.86 -4.97
CA VAL A 123 -12.04 9.14 -4.30
C VAL A 123 -10.60 9.20 -3.80
N ARG A 124 -10.05 10.41 -3.71
CA ARG A 124 -8.82 10.65 -2.96
C ARG A 124 -9.21 11.08 -1.55
N ILE A 125 -8.57 10.51 -0.53
CA ILE A 125 -8.79 10.86 0.87
C ILE A 125 -7.41 11.16 1.49
N THR A 126 -7.05 12.44 1.55
CA THR A 126 -5.79 12.91 2.12
C THR A 126 -6.03 14.03 3.15
N GLY A 127 -4.99 14.34 3.94
CA GLY A 127 -5.09 15.30 5.03
C GLY A 127 -5.47 16.71 4.58
N ASN A 128 -5.07 17.12 3.38
CA ASN A 128 -5.28 18.46 2.83
C ASN A 128 -6.50 18.55 1.90
N ASP A 129 -7.20 17.44 1.64
CA ASP A 129 -8.34 17.39 0.74
C ASP A 129 -9.66 17.47 1.52
N THR A 130 -10.30 18.65 1.51
CA THR A 130 -11.58 18.86 2.20
C THR A 130 -12.67 17.95 1.67
N PHE A 131 -12.78 17.82 0.33
CA PHE A 131 -13.77 16.94 -0.32
C PHE A 131 -13.53 15.47 0.04
N GLY A 132 -12.27 15.03 0.05
CA GLY A 132 -11.90 13.67 0.45
C GLY A 132 -12.24 13.37 1.91
N LYS A 133 -12.03 14.34 2.81
CA LYS A 133 -12.41 14.19 4.23
C LYS A 133 -13.92 14.01 4.40
N ASP A 134 -14.74 14.74 3.66
CA ASP A 134 -16.20 14.59 3.70
C ASP A 134 -16.64 13.19 3.21
N LYS A 135 -15.84 12.54 2.35
CA LYS A 135 -16.10 11.18 1.88
C LYS A 135 -15.59 10.08 2.80
N LEU A 136 -14.73 10.41 3.77
CA LEU A 136 -14.16 9.44 4.70
C LEU A 136 -15.25 8.70 5.47
N ASP A 137 -16.22 9.40 6.04
CA ASP A 137 -17.30 8.81 6.83
C ASP A 137 -18.15 7.83 6.00
N TYR A 138 -18.38 8.14 4.74
CA TYR A 138 -19.05 7.23 3.81
C TYR A 138 -18.18 6.02 3.46
N PHE A 139 -16.87 6.21 3.31
CA PHE A 139 -15.96 5.12 3.02
C PHE A 139 -15.86 4.11 4.16
N ILE A 140 -15.77 4.56 5.41
CA ILE A 140 -15.70 3.71 6.60
C ILE A 140 -17.05 3.10 7.00
N SER A 141 -18.15 3.72 6.58
CA SER A 141 -19.51 3.25 6.88
C SER A 141 -19.78 1.90 6.23
N VAL A 142 -20.28 0.95 7.04
CA VAL A 142 -20.67 -0.39 6.56
C VAL A 142 -21.89 -0.33 5.63
N GLY A 143 -22.80 0.60 5.87
CA GLY A 143 -24.04 0.74 5.08
C GLY A 143 -23.84 1.46 3.74
N SER A 144 -22.72 2.16 3.55
CA SER A 144 -22.48 2.92 2.33
C SER A 144 -21.83 2.07 1.24
N LYS A 145 -22.46 2.01 0.06
CA LYS A 145 -21.93 1.31 -1.11
C LYS A 145 -20.70 2.02 -1.70
N THR A 146 -20.69 3.33 -1.69
CA THR A 146 -19.61 4.18 -2.21
C THR A 146 -19.14 5.18 -1.15
N PRO A 147 -17.89 5.64 -1.21
CA PRO A 147 -16.83 5.27 -2.14
C PRO A 147 -16.41 3.80 -2.04
N VAL A 148 -15.90 3.24 -3.16
CA VAL A 148 -15.37 1.86 -3.19
C VAL A 148 -13.86 1.87 -3.13
N ILE A 149 -13.20 2.72 -3.92
CA ILE A 149 -11.74 2.83 -3.95
C ILE A 149 -11.35 4.18 -3.34
N ALA A 150 -10.52 4.14 -2.30
CA ALA A 150 -9.91 5.31 -1.70
C ALA A 150 -8.40 5.31 -1.97
N THR A 151 -7.89 6.35 -2.65
CA THR A 151 -6.45 6.58 -2.75
C THR A 151 -6.02 7.54 -1.66
N THR A 152 -4.93 7.25 -0.98
CA THR A 152 -4.44 8.03 0.18
C THR A 152 -2.93 8.04 0.23
N SER A 153 -2.35 9.00 0.92
CA SER A 153 -0.94 8.95 1.32
C SER A 153 -0.87 8.68 2.81
N LYS A 154 -1.02 9.23 3.77
CA LYS A 154 -0.83 8.85 5.19
C LYS A 154 -2.12 8.81 6.02
N LEU A 155 -3.18 9.50 5.60
CA LEU A 155 -4.35 9.74 6.44
C LEU A 155 -5.06 8.46 6.88
N LEU A 156 -5.22 7.49 5.97
CA LEU A 156 -5.91 6.24 6.30
C LEU A 156 -5.02 5.22 7.03
N SER A 157 -3.72 5.49 7.20
CA SER A 157 -2.84 4.66 8.04
C SER A 157 -3.15 4.84 9.53
N THR A 158 -3.67 5.99 9.94
CA THR A 158 -3.98 6.30 11.34
C THR A 158 -5.48 6.53 11.56
N GLY A 159 -6.05 5.97 12.61
CA GLY A 159 -7.37 6.34 13.17
C GLY A 159 -8.64 5.88 12.43
N ALA A 160 -8.64 5.61 11.13
CA ALA A 160 -9.85 5.22 10.41
C ALA A 160 -10.18 3.72 10.57
N ASP A 161 -11.34 3.36 11.10
CA ASP A 161 -11.79 1.97 11.24
C ASP A 161 -12.54 1.47 9.98
N CYS A 162 -11.78 1.07 8.98
CA CYS A 162 -12.30 0.64 7.68
C CYS A 162 -12.77 -0.84 7.69
N LYS A 163 -13.87 -1.13 8.38
CA LYS A 163 -14.35 -2.49 8.63
C LYS A 163 -14.56 -3.36 7.39
N MET A 164 -14.93 -2.74 6.26
CA MET A 164 -15.27 -3.43 5.02
C MET A 164 -14.13 -3.52 4.01
N THR A 165 -12.92 -3.08 4.34
CA THR A 165 -11.78 -3.15 3.43
C THR A 165 -11.42 -4.60 3.11
N LYS A 166 -11.50 -4.96 1.82
CA LYS A 166 -11.18 -6.29 1.29
C LYS A 166 -9.89 -6.31 0.47
N LEU A 167 -9.44 -5.15 -0.01
CA LEU A 167 -8.18 -5.00 -0.75
C LEU A 167 -7.38 -3.82 -0.19
N ILE A 168 -6.12 -4.05 0.13
CA ILE A 168 -5.13 -3.03 0.46
C ILE A 168 -4.06 -3.09 -0.63
N VAL A 169 -3.78 -1.97 -1.25
CA VAL A 169 -2.71 -1.84 -2.26
C VAL A 169 -1.59 -1.01 -1.67
N LEU A 170 -0.38 -1.57 -1.68
CA LEU A 170 0.83 -0.92 -1.20
C LEU A 170 1.60 -0.35 -2.40
N ASP A 171 1.35 0.92 -2.71
CA ASP A 171 2.06 1.68 -3.73
C ASP A 171 2.89 2.82 -3.11
N GLU A 172 3.38 2.59 -1.90
CA GLU A 172 4.35 3.42 -1.20
C GLU A 172 5.49 2.58 -0.65
N TRP A 173 6.63 3.20 -0.41
CA TRP A 173 7.74 2.56 0.29
C TRP A 173 7.56 2.74 1.79
N ILE A 174 7.46 1.64 2.51
CA ILE A 174 7.24 1.61 3.97
C ILE A 174 8.58 1.32 4.64
N ASN A 175 9.00 2.17 5.57
CA ASN A 175 10.29 2.06 6.25
C ASN A 175 10.20 1.44 7.64
N SER A 176 9.02 1.38 8.25
CA SER A 176 8.87 0.88 9.62
C SER A 176 7.85 -0.26 9.73
N MET A 177 8.13 -1.21 10.61
CA MET A 177 7.20 -2.30 10.96
C MET A 177 5.92 -1.73 11.58
N THR A 178 6.01 -0.67 12.37
CA THR A 178 4.84 -0.02 12.99
C THR A 178 3.90 0.53 11.92
N GLU A 179 4.43 1.24 10.93
CA GLU A 179 3.64 1.75 9.80
C GLU A 179 3.01 0.61 9.00
N PHE A 180 3.79 -0.43 8.68
CA PHE A 180 3.29 -1.62 8.01
C PHE A 180 2.12 -2.26 8.77
N LYS A 181 2.27 -2.49 10.08
CA LYS A 181 1.20 -3.03 10.94
C LYS A 181 -0.04 -2.13 10.97
N GLN A 182 0.12 -0.82 11.01
CA GLN A 182 -1.00 0.14 10.97
C GLN A 182 -1.77 0.04 9.65
N ILE A 183 -1.08 -0.07 8.52
CA ILE A 183 -1.69 -0.23 7.20
C ILE A 183 -2.43 -1.56 7.10
N ILE A 184 -1.77 -2.67 7.42
CA ILE A 184 -2.37 -4.01 7.38
C ILE A 184 -3.57 -4.10 8.33
N GLY A 185 -3.48 -3.47 9.50
CA GLY A 185 -4.56 -3.37 10.48
C GLY A 185 -5.88 -2.82 9.93
N ARG A 186 -5.85 -2.07 8.82
CA ARG A 186 -7.09 -1.58 8.16
C ARG A 186 -7.90 -2.70 7.52
N GLY A 187 -7.27 -3.82 7.17
CA GLY A 187 -7.93 -5.00 6.59
C GLY A 187 -8.41 -6.02 7.61
N THR A 188 -7.90 -6.00 8.84
CA THR A 188 -8.02 -7.13 9.77
C THR A 188 -9.42 -7.36 10.38
N ARG A 189 -10.36 -6.45 10.24
CA ARG A 189 -11.71 -6.63 10.80
C ARG A 189 -12.46 -7.76 10.07
N ILE A 190 -12.91 -8.76 10.83
CA ILE A 190 -13.80 -9.84 10.35
C ILE A 190 -15.23 -9.31 10.33
N ARG A 191 -15.95 -9.63 9.25
CA ARG A 191 -17.38 -9.34 9.11
C ARG A 191 -18.05 -10.43 8.27
N GLU A 192 -18.19 -11.60 8.83
CA GLU A 192 -18.75 -12.77 8.15
C GLU A 192 -20.16 -12.51 7.61
N LYS A 193 -21.00 -11.78 8.38
CA LYS A 193 -22.36 -11.40 7.97
C LYS A 193 -22.39 -10.57 6.68
N ASP A 194 -21.31 -9.85 6.39
CA ASP A 194 -21.14 -9.01 5.21
C ASP A 194 -20.20 -9.67 4.17
N GLY A 195 -19.91 -10.96 4.32
CA GLY A 195 -19.08 -11.75 3.41
C GLY A 195 -17.60 -11.34 3.42
N LYS A 196 -17.10 -10.82 4.55
CA LYS A 196 -15.68 -10.51 4.74
C LYS A 196 -15.07 -11.45 5.77
N THR A 197 -14.41 -12.49 5.27
CA THR A 197 -13.67 -13.50 6.07
C THR A 197 -12.16 -13.32 6.00
N HIS A 198 -11.67 -12.65 4.97
CA HIS A 198 -10.25 -12.37 4.72
C HIS A 198 -10.12 -11.08 3.92
N PHE A 199 -8.89 -10.63 3.73
CA PHE A 199 -8.56 -9.54 2.83
C PHE A 199 -7.31 -9.84 2.01
N ILE A 200 -7.06 -9.03 1.00
CA ILE A 200 -5.91 -9.16 0.10
C ILE A 200 -5.01 -7.95 0.29
N VAL A 201 -3.72 -8.18 0.30
CA VAL A 201 -2.67 -7.16 0.20
C VAL A 201 -2.04 -7.30 -1.17
N MET A 202 -2.12 -6.25 -1.98
CA MET A 202 -1.46 -6.17 -3.28
C MET A 202 -0.21 -5.31 -3.13
N ASP A 203 0.94 -5.91 -3.22
CA ASP A 203 2.23 -5.26 -3.02
C ASP A 203 2.89 -4.95 -4.35
N ILE A 204 3.05 -3.66 -4.63
CA ILE A 204 3.64 -3.13 -5.88
C ILE A 204 5.12 -2.79 -5.70
N ARG A 205 5.54 -2.55 -4.47
CA ARG A 205 6.90 -2.07 -4.15
C ARG A 205 7.82 -3.16 -3.60
N GLY A 206 7.28 -4.35 -3.32
CA GLY A 206 8.02 -5.45 -2.68
C GLY A 206 8.26 -5.25 -1.19
N VAL A 207 7.47 -4.39 -0.55
CA VAL A 207 7.65 -4.06 0.88
C VAL A 207 7.28 -5.21 1.80
N THR A 208 6.36 -6.08 1.41
CA THR A 208 5.97 -7.25 2.23
C THR A 208 7.13 -8.21 2.45
N ALA A 209 8.08 -8.31 1.51
CA ALA A 209 9.26 -9.13 1.67
C ALA A 209 10.21 -8.62 2.77
N LEU A 210 10.20 -7.30 3.04
CA LEU A 210 11.02 -6.69 4.10
C LEU A 210 10.50 -7.05 5.49
N PHE A 211 9.20 -7.34 5.58
CA PHE A 211 8.49 -7.64 6.83
C PHE A 211 8.08 -9.12 6.93
N ALA A 212 8.53 -9.97 6.02
CA ALA A 212 8.34 -11.43 6.05
C ALA A 212 9.30 -12.08 7.06
N ASP A 213 9.31 -11.61 8.30
CA ASP A 213 10.03 -12.22 9.41
C ASP A 213 9.17 -13.34 10.00
N PRO A 214 9.76 -14.53 10.37
CA PRO A 214 9.06 -15.54 11.16
C PRO A 214 8.44 -14.99 12.45
N ASP A 215 9.08 -13.98 13.02
CA ASP A 215 8.58 -13.18 14.14
C ASP A 215 8.05 -11.82 13.66
N TRP A 216 7.27 -11.81 12.59
CA TRP A 216 6.80 -10.56 11.95
C TRP A 216 6.02 -9.63 12.89
N ASP A 217 5.51 -10.14 14.00
CA ASP A 217 5.07 -9.33 15.11
C ASP A 217 6.22 -8.65 15.86
N GLY A 218 7.48 -9.08 15.59
CA GLY A 218 8.72 -8.50 16.09
C GLY A 218 8.76 -8.25 17.59
N PRO A 219 9.91 -7.98 18.18
CA PRO A 219 9.92 -7.38 19.51
C PRO A 219 9.12 -6.09 19.44
N ILE A 220 8.28 -5.84 20.47
CA ILE A 220 7.51 -4.60 20.59
C ILE A 220 8.47 -3.45 20.36
N GLU A 221 8.33 -2.72 19.24
CA GLU A 221 9.00 -1.44 19.10
C GLU A 221 8.46 -0.56 20.22
N ILE A 222 9.25 -0.42 21.26
CA ILE A 222 8.99 0.57 22.30
C ILE A 222 9.09 1.90 21.57
N ASP A 223 7.96 2.58 21.42
CA ASP A 223 7.95 3.97 20.96
C ASP A 223 8.76 4.78 21.97
N GLU A 224 10.05 4.95 21.68
CA GLU A 224 10.97 5.66 22.56
C GLU A 224 10.57 7.13 22.76
N ASP A 225 9.64 7.64 21.95
CA ASP A 225 9.11 9.00 22.04
C ASP A 225 7.87 9.10 22.96
N TYR A 226 7.24 7.98 23.31
CA TYR A 226 6.11 7.98 24.23
C TYR A 226 6.61 8.06 25.69
N GLY A 227 6.85 9.28 26.18
CA GLY A 227 7.18 9.52 27.59
C GLY A 227 8.49 10.27 27.85
N ARG A 228 9.16 10.80 26.84
CA ARG A 228 10.27 11.72 27.06
C ARG A 228 9.81 13.08 27.53
N GLU A 229 9.50 13.19 28.82
CA GLU A 229 9.69 14.47 29.49
C GLU A 229 11.17 14.88 29.41
N LYS A 230 11.39 16.12 28.99
CA LYS A 230 12.68 16.76 28.79
C LYS A 230 13.63 16.50 29.95
N ARG A 231 14.56 15.58 29.80
CA ARG A 231 15.78 15.52 30.60
C ARG A 231 16.90 16.15 29.78
N GLY A 232 17.67 17.01 30.44
CA GLY A 232 18.77 17.76 29.87
C GLY A 232 19.84 16.92 29.19
N PRO A 233 20.80 17.55 28.49
CA PRO A 233 21.64 16.92 27.49
C PRO A 233 22.55 15.84 28.08
N CYS A 234 22.39 14.61 27.59
CA CYS A 234 23.39 13.56 27.75
C CYS A 234 24.40 13.68 26.58
N PRO A 235 25.70 13.52 26.82
CA PRO A 235 26.70 13.68 25.75
C PRO A 235 26.55 12.56 24.72
N PRO A 236 26.78 12.87 23.41
CA PRO A 236 26.48 11.95 22.33
C PRO A 236 27.51 10.82 22.24
N GLY A 237 27.05 9.58 22.34
CA GLY A 237 27.76 8.42 21.79
C GLY A 237 27.67 8.41 20.25
N PRO A 238 28.60 7.73 19.54
CA PRO A 238 28.58 7.69 18.08
C PRO A 238 27.31 7.00 17.60
N LYS A 239 26.47 7.77 16.90
CA LYS A 239 25.26 7.26 16.25
C LYS A 239 25.64 6.42 15.04
N PRO A 240 25.04 5.22 14.84
CA PRO A 240 24.94 4.68 13.50
C PRO A 240 24.09 5.65 12.69
N ASN A 241 24.56 5.99 11.50
CA ASN A 241 23.90 6.89 10.59
C ASN A 241 22.58 6.22 10.12
N PRO A 242 21.38 6.65 10.53
CA PRO A 242 20.19 6.21 9.85
C PRO A 242 20.18 6.93 8.50
N ASP A 243 19.94 6.19 7.42
CA ASP A 243 19.55 6.82 6.17
C ASP A 243 18.37 7.76 6.48
N PRO A 244 18.44 9.02 6.05
CA PRO A 244 17.39 9.97 6.39
C PRO A 244 16.07 9.44 5.83
N ASP A 245 15.04 9.38 6.69
CA ASP A 245 13.66 9.22 6.26
C ASP A 245 13.41 10.19 5.10
N PRO A 246 12.70 9.77 4.04
CA PRO A 246 12.23 10.70 3.04
C PRO A 246 11.26 11.67 3.72
N VAL A 247 11.80 12.76 4.22
CA VAL A 247 11.00 13.89 4.72
C VAL A 247 10.34 14.49 3.49
N ASP A 248 9.02 14.59 3.48
CA ASP A 248 8.33 15.42 2.49
C ASP A 248 9.01 16.78 2.48
N PRO A 249 9.63 17.20 1.36
CA PRO A 249 10.40 18.44 1.35
C PRO A 249 9.49 19.60 1.74
N PRO A 250 9.98 20.54 2.57
CA PRO A 250 9.25 21.76 2.82
C PRO A 250 9.03 22.49 1.50
N TYR A 251 7.81 22.90 1.25
CA TYR A 251 7.33 23.61 0.08
C TYR A 251 8.24 24.82 -0.30
N PRO A 252 8.58 25.07 -1.62
CA PRO A 252 7.93 24.48 -2.79
C PRO A 252 8.55 23.14 -3.18
N PRO A 253 7.75 22.19 -3.70
CA PRO A 253 8.30 20.97 -4.23
C PRO A 253 9.26 21.35 -5.36
N GLU A 254 10.51 20.88 -5.28
CA GLU A 254 11.36 20.81 -6.45
C GLU A 254 10.55 20.04 -7.52
N GLU A 255 10.43 20.61 -8.71
CA GLU A 255 9.69 19.98 -9.80
C GLU A 255 10.35 18.64 -10.10
N LYS A 256 9.64 17.56 -9.74
CA LYS A 256 10.14 16.20 -9.96
C LYS A 256 10.10 15.91 -11.46
N PRO A 257 11.12 15.30 -12.03
CA PRO A 257 11.07 14.85 -13.41
C PRO A 257 9.85 13.94 -13.63
N ILE A 258 9.08 14.21 -14.66
CA ILE A 258 7.94 13.38 -15.08
C ILE A 258 8.29 12.74 -16.42
N VAL A 259 8.18 11.42 -16.47
CA VAL A 259 8.51 10.61 -17.65
C VAL A 259 7.22 10.01 -18.19
N ASP A 260 6.89 10.32 -19.43
CA ASP A 260 5.75 9.77 -20.15
C ASP A 260 6.02 8.34 -20.69
N GLU A 261 5.03 7.76 -21.35
CA GLU A 261 5.13 6.42 -21.97
C GLU A 261 6.17 6.32 -23.09
N ASN A 262 6.57 7.44 -23.71
CA ASN A 262 7.60 7.46 -24.74
C ASN A 262 9.01 7.42 -24.15
N GLY A 263 9.15 7.98 -22.94
CA GLY A 263 10.39 8.00 -22.19
C GLY A 263 10.66 6.72 -21.41
N CYS A 264 9.61 6.10 -20.85
CA CYS A 264 9.71 4.84 -20.11
C CYS A 264 8.39 4.06 -20.21
N ARG A 265 8.46 2.85 -20.76
CA ARG A 265 7.35 1.89 -20.72
C ARG A 265 7.58 0.85 -19.65
N VAL A 266 6.56 0.56 -18.91
CA VAL A 266 6.59 -0.36 -17.76
C VAL A 266 5.84 -1.64 -18.11
N ARG A 267 6.44 -2.78 -17.74
CA ARG A 267 5.82 -4.09 -17.90
C ARG A 267 5.76 -4.80 -16.55
N ILE A 268 4.68 -5.48 -16.34
CA ILE A 268 4.59 -6.40 -15.21
C ILE A 268 5.24 -7.70 -15.64
N ILE A 269 6.32 -8.08 -14.96
CA ILE A 269 7.13 -9.25 -15.28
C ILE A 269 6.77 -10.47 -14.43
N ASN A 270 6.20 -10.24 -13.24
CA ASN A 270 5.83 -11.33 -12.37
C ASN A 270 4.62 -10.97 -11.49
N LYS A 271 3.77 -11.98 -11.24
CA LYS A 271 2.66 -11.92 -10.30
C LYS A 271 2.65 -13.21 -9.49
N THR A 272 2.93 -13.10 -8.21
CA THR A 272 2.94 -14.24 -7.31
C THR A 272 1.95 -14.04 -6.18
N VAL A 273 1.33 -15.13 -5.75
CA VAL A 273 0.48 -15.17 -4.56
C VAL A 273 1.26 -15.87 -3.45
N SER A 274 1.49 -15.17 -2.37
CA SER A 274 2.11 -15.71 -1.17
C SER A 274 1.02 -15.96 -0.12
N VAL A 275 0.97 -17.19 0.38
CA VAL A 275 0.07 -17.61 1.44
C VAL A 275 0.92 -17.87 2.67
N TYR A 276 0.61 -17.18 3.74
CA TYR A 276 1.28 -17.32 5.02
C TYR A 276 0.39 -18.10 5.98
N ASP A 277 1.00 -18.88 6.88
CA ASP A 277 0.27 -19.47 8.01
C ASP A 277 -0.05 -18.40 9.06
N THR A 278 -0.75 -18.82 10.11
CA THR A 278 -1.07 -17.97 11.26
C THR A 278 0.19 -17.49 12.00
N ASN A 279 1.33 -18.15 11.80
CA ASN A 279 2.63 -17.82 12.38
C ASN A 279 3.44 -16.83 11.51
N GLY A 280 2.87 -16.31 10.41
CA GLY A 280 3.59 -15.46 9.47
C GLY A 280 4.62 -16.20 8.60
N LYS A 281 4.72 -17.56 8.74
CA LYS A 281 5.63 -18.37 7.93
C LYS A 281 5.04 -18.55 6.53
N LEU A 282 5.84 -18.29 5.51
CA LEU A 282 5.47 -18.55 4.12
C LEU A 282 5.18 -20.05 3.93
N LEU A 283 3.91 -20.37 3.71
CA LEU A 283 3.46 -21.74 3.43
C LEU A 283 3.64 -22.09 1.96
N ARG A 284 3.28 -21.16 1.10
CA ARG A 284 3.22 -21.40 -0.34
C ARG A 284 3.38 -20.09 -1.09
N GLN A 285 4.18 -20.13 -2.16
CA GLN A 285 4.26 -19.05 -3.12
C GLN A 285 4.06 -19.63 -4.52
N GLU A 286 3.10 -19.14 -5.26
CA GLU A 286 2.73 -19.65 -6.57
C GLU A 286 2.55 -18.49 -7.55
N SER A 287 2.69 -18.77 -8.85
CA SER A 287 2.21 -17.83 -9.85
C SER A 287 0.70 -17.64 -9.72
N ILE A 288 0.20 -16.47 -10.06
CA ILE A 288 -1.25 -16.20 -9.98
C ILE A 288 -2.06 -17.17 -10.85
N VAL A 289 -1.48 -17.65 -11.95
CA VAL A 289 -2.10 -18.61 -12.87
C VAL A 289 -2.26 -19.98 -12.20
N ASP A 290 -1.21 -20.46 -11.53
CA ASP A 290 -1.25 -21.77 -10.85
C ASP A 290 -2.15 -21.71 -9.63
N TYR A 291 -2.10 -20.63 -8.87
CA TYR A 291 -3.03 -20.39 -7.75
C TYR A 291 -4.49 -20.42 -8.20
N THR A 292 -4.82 -19.78 -9.31
CA THR A 292 -6.17 -19.76 -9.86
C THR A 292 -6.62 -21.16 -10.30
N LYS A 293 -5.75 -21.92 -10.98
CA LYS A 293 -6.03 -23.30 -11.38
C LYS A 293 -6.30 -24.20 -10.16
N THR A 294 -5.49 -24.11 -9.12
CA THR A 294 -5.64 -24.90 -7.90
C THR A 294 -6.97 -24.62 -7.21
N ASN A 295 -7.38 -23.35 -7.11
CA ASN A 295 -8.65 -22.97 -6.48
C ASN A 295 -9.88 -23.38 -7.32
N ILE A 296 -9.78 -23.37 -8.65
CA ILE A 296 -10.88 -23.85 -9.51
C ILE A 296 -11.08 -25.36 -9.31
N ILE A 297 -10.00 -26.14 -9.22
CA ILE A 297 -10.09 -27.59 -9.01
C ILE A 297 -10.74 -27.88 -7.66
N VAL A 298 -10.37 -27.18 -6.59
CA VAL A 298 -10.96 -27.38 -5.26
C VAL A 298 -12.45 -27.02 -5.23
N SER A 299 -12.86 -25.96 -5.93
CA SER A 299 -14.28 -25.55 -5.99
C SER A 299 -15.17 -26.49 -6.85
N GLN A 300 -14.58 -27.28 -7.73
CA GLN A 300 -15.30 -28.26 -8.54
C GLN A 300 -15.42 -29.65 -7.88
N THR A 301 -14.65 -29.89 -6.81
CA THR A 301 -14.62 -31.15 -6.06
C THR A 301 -15.35 -31.07 -4.72
N ALA A 302 -15.89 -29.92 -4.34
CA ALA A 302 -16.73 -29.70 -3.16
C ALA A 302 -18.19 -29.51 -3.56
#